data_a2cd5786116d143ef0211e45f5cb2fa4
#
_entry.id   a2cd5786116d143ef0211e45f5cb2fa4
#
_cell.length_a   1.000
_cell.length_b   1.000
_cell.length_c   1.000
_cell.angle_alpha   90.00
_cell.angle_beta   90.00
_cell.angle_gamma   90.00
#
_symmetry.space_group_name_H-M   'P 1'
#
loop_
_entity.id
_entity.type
_entity.pdbx_description
1 polymer ?
#
loop_
_entity_poly.entity_id
_entity_poly.type
_entity_poly.pdbx_seq_one_letter_code
_entity_poly.pdbx_strand_id
1 'polypeptide(L)'
;MNITIGKRVRSFDFHYSRDLEGDRACYMEGVVTGIEKIRGCDRYVIAVDRCVSGGKEQPAQNYPPEICPPVNGTPTLMGRITDGVEVIA
;
A
#
# COMPACT_ATOMS: atom_id res chain seq x y z
N MET A 1 -1.65 7.91 -13.77
CA MET A 1 -2.73 8.41 -12.89
C MET A 1 -2.13 8.90 -11.60
N ASN A 2 -2.51 10.08 -11.17
CA ASN A 2 -1.99 10.64 -9.93
C ASN A 2 -2.84 10.22 -8.75
N ILE A 3 -2.16 9.71 -7.72
CA ILE A 3 -2.80 9.38 -6.46
C ILE A 3 -2.66 10.61 -5.56
N THR A 4 -3.78 11.16 -5.13
CA THR A 4 -3.82 12.37 -4.32
C THR A 4 -4.49 12.11 -2.97
N ILE A 5 -4.31 13.06 -2.05
CA ILE A 5 -4.93 12.98 -0.73
C ILE A 5 -6.45 12.91 -0.90
N GLY A 6 -7.07 12.01 -0.14
CA GLY A 6 -8.50 11.76 -0.20
C GLY A 6 -8.92 10.61 -1.09
N LYS A 7 -8.00 10.08 -1.90
CA LYS A 7 -8.30 8.93 -2.74
C LYS A 7 -8.30 7.64 -1.94
N ARG A 8 -9.24 6.77 -2.26
CA ARG A 8 -9.26 5.44 -1.68
C ARG A 8 -8.39 4.52 -2.54
N VAL A 9 -7.49 3.83 -1.88
CA VAL A 9 -6.47 3.03 -2.56
C VAL A 9 -6.36 1.64 -1.95
N ARG A 10 -5.74 0.76 -2.72
CA ARG A 10 -5.38 -0.59 -2.31
C ARG A 10 -3.88 -0.72 -2.47
N SER A 11 -3.19 -1.17 -1.41
CA SER A 11 -1.74 -1.32 -1.43
C SER A 11 -1.35 -2.78 -1.35
N PHE A 12 -0.47 -3.19 -2.26
CA PHE A 12 0.14 -4.52 -2.27
C PHE A 12 1.60 -4.48 -1.83
N ASP A 13 2.18 -3.30 -1.66
CA ASP A 13 3.62 -3.14 -1.44
C ASP A 13 4.13 -3.61 -0.08
N PHE A 14 3.26 -3.67 0.89
CA PHE A 14 3.66 -3.99 2.26
C PHE A 14 3.82 -5.48 2.52
N HIS A 15 3.29 -6.32 1.66
CA HIS A 15 3.16 -7.74 1.96
C HIS A 15 4.23 -8.55 1.24
N TYR A 16 5.09 -9.18 2.02
CA TYR A 16 6.18 -9.95 1.47
C TYR A 16 5.71 -11.13 0.62
N SER A 17 4.53 -11.65 0.88
CA SER A 17 3.99 -12.78 0.12
C SER A 17 3.58 -12.41 -1.30
N ARG A 18 3.67 -11.16 -1.67
CA ARG A 18 3.40 -10.77 -3.06
C ARG A 18 4.36 -11.42 -4.05
N ASP A 19 5.50 -11.88 -3.58
CA ASP A 19 6.46 -12.60 -4.42
C ASP A 19 6.05 -14.04 -4.67
N LEU A 20 4.98 -14.47 -4.02
CA LEU A 20 4.44 -15.81 -4.19
C LEU A 20 3.24 -15.74 -5.12
N GLU A 21 2.83 -16.90 -5.58
CA GLU A 21 1.61 -17.02 -6.35
C GLU A 21 0.43 -16.44 -5.57
N GLY A 22 -0.39 -15.64 -6.23
CA GLY A 22 -1.56 -15.07 -5.59
C GLY A 22 -1.31 -13.81 -4.79
N ASP A 23 -0.26 -13.11 -5.10
CA ASP A 23 0.09 -11.87 -4.42
C ASP A 23 -1.06 -10.86 -4.38
N ARG A 24 -1.94 -10.86 -5.37
CA ARG A 24 -3.07 -9.96 -5.39
C ARG A 24 -4.19 -10.35 -4.42
N ALA A 25 -4.05 -11.48 -3.76
CA ALA A 25 -4.96 -11.88 -2.69
C ALA A 25 -4.59 -11.26 -1.33
N CYS A 26 -3.48 -10.53 -1.27
CA CYS A 26 -2.99 -9.91 -0.03
C CYS A 26 -2.84 -8.41 -0.25
N TYR A 27 -3.64 -7.61 0.44
CA TYR A 27 -3.58 -6.15 0.29
C TYR A 27 -4.20 -5.45 1.49
N MET A 28 -3.91 -4.16 1.63
CA MET A 28 -4.58 -3.27 2.58
C MET A 28 -5.24 -2.15 1.81
N GLU A 29 -6.40 -1.71 2.28
CA GLU A 29 -7.16 -0.62 1.69
C GLU A 29 -7.35 0.50 2.69
N GLY A 30 -7.41 1.70 2.17
CA GLY A 30 -7.68 2.86 2.98
C GLY A 30 -7.65 4.14 2.16
N VAL A 31 -7.64 5.25 2.86
CA VAL A 31 -7.67 6.59 2.24
C VAL A 31 -6.30 7.24 2.41
N VAL A 32 -5.80 7.83 1.34
CA VAL A 32 -4.54 8.59 1.39
C VAL A 32 -4.79 9.87 2.19
N THR A 33 -4.08 10.02 3.30
CA THR A 33 -4.18 11.19 4.16
C THR A 33 -3.00 12.15 3.99
N GLY A 34 -1.93 11.70 3.34
CA GLY A 34 -0.78 12.55 3.10
C GLY A 34 0.21 11.90 2.15
N ILE A 35 1.17 12.70 1.72
CA ILE A 35 2.32 12.23 0.95
C ILE A 35 3.52 12.89 1.60
N GLU A 36 4.44 12.10 2.14
CA GLU A 36 5.54 12.61 2.94
C GLU A 36 6.86 12.01 2.49
N LYS A 37 7.93 12.76 2.70
CA LYS A 37 9.27 12.26 2.47
C LYS A 37 9.76 11.63 3.77
N ILE A 38 9.97 10.32 3.75
CA ILE A 38 10.41 9.56 4.91
C ILE A 38 11.74 8.91 4.54
N ARG A 39 12.80 9.27 5.27
CA ARG A 39 14.15 8.77 5.01
C ARG A 39 14.59 8.98 3.56
N GLY A 40 14.25 10.15 3.00
CA GLY A 40 14.64 10.51 1.65
C GLY A 40 13.79 9.89 0.55
N CYS A 41 12.74 9.17 0.88
CA CYS A 41 11.86 8.51 -0.08
C CYS A 41 10.44 9.06 0.06
N ASP A 42 9.82 9.42 -1.05
CA ASP A 42 8.43 9.87 -1.02
C ASP A 42 7.51 8.69 -0.78
N ARG A 43 6.60 8.83 0.18
CA ARG A 43 5.68 7.77 0.58
C ARG A 43 4.27 8.31 0.73
N TYR A 44 3.31 7.48 0.37
CA TYR A 44 1.92 7.73 0.72
C TYR A 44 1.73 7.45 2.20
N VAL A 45 0.88 8.24 2.84
CA VAL A 45 0.38 7.93 4.19
C VAL A 45 -1.06 7.49 4.01
N ILE A 46 -1.37 6.27 4.38
CA ILE A 46 -2.68 5.66 4.15
C ILE A 46 -3.29 5.27 5.48
N ALA A 47 -4.47 5.80 5.77
CA ALA A 47 -5.27 5.37 6.92
C ALA A 47 -5.99 4.08 6.53
N VAL A 48 -5.58 2.98 7.12
CA VAL A 48 -6.05 1.64 6.74
C VAL A 48 -7.36 1.31 7.44
N ASP A 49 -8.34 0.88 6.67
CA ASP A 49 -9.62 0.44 7.23
C ASP A 49 -10.02 -0.97 6.79
N ARG A 50 -9.19 -1.62 5.97
CA ARG A 50 -9.46 -2.97 5.52
C ARG A 50 -8.16 -3.67 5.17
N CYS A 51 -8.07 -4.93 5.54
CA CYS A 51 -6.94 -5.79 5.18
C CYS A 51 -7.47 -7.14 4.73
N VAL A 52 -6.96 -7.63 3.62
CA VAL A 52 -7.28 -8.96 3.10
C VAL A 52 -5.98 -9.73 2.98
N SER A 53 -5.94 -10.94 3.50
CA SER A 53 -4.77 -11.79 3.46
C SER A 53 -5.17 -13.17 2.94
N GLY A 54 -4.62 -13.56 1.80
CA GLY A 54 -4.96 -14.83 1.18
C GLY A 54 -6.43 -14.93 0.82
N GLY A 55 -7.07 -13.81 0.46
CA GLY A 55 -8.48 -13.76 0.13
C GLY A 55 -9.42 -13.68 1.32
N LYS A 56 -8.88 -13.59 2.55
CA LYS A 56 -9.69 -13.55 3.78
C LYS A 56 -9.62 -12.19 4.44
N GLU A 57 -10.78 -11.63 4.77
CA GLU A 57 -10.85 -10.38 5.53
C GLU A 57 -10.19 -10.58 6.89
N GLN A 58 -9.40 -9.59 7.30
CA GLN A 58 -8.74 -9.59 8.59
C GLN A 58 -9.43 -8.62 9.54
N PRO A 59 -9.55 -8.98 10.84
CA PRO A 59 -10.08 -8.05 11.83
C PRO A 59 -9.07 -6.93 12.10
N ALA A 60 -9.56 -5.78 12.60
CA ALA A 60 -8.76 -4.59 12.80
C ALA A 60 -7.52 -4.81 13.69
N GLN A 61 -7.59 -5.74 14.64
CA GLN A 61 -6.45 -6.02 15.51
C GLN A 61 -5.30 -6.73 14.80
N ASN A 62 -5.52 -7.22 13.58
CA ASN A 62 -4.50 -7.96 12.82
C ASN A 62 -3.74 -7.10 11.83
N TYR A 63 -4.05 -5.81 11.72
CA TYR A 63 -3.31 -4.93 10.81
C TYR A 63 -3.12 -3.55 11.42
N PRO A 64 -2.06 -2.81 10.97
CA PRO A 64 -1.81 -1.49 11.51
C PRO A 64 -2.88 -0.49 11.04
N PRO A 65 -3.13 0.57 11.82
CA PRO A 65 -4.08 1.61 11.42
C PRO A 65 -3.56 2.52 10.30
N GLU A 66 -2.26 2.47 10.04
CA GLU A 66 -1.62 3.35 9.04
C GLU A 66 -0.46 2.63 8.41
N ILE A 67 -0.31 2.79 7.09
CA ILE A 67 0.85 2.29 6.36
C ILE A 67 1.42 3.41 5.48
N CYS A 68 2.71 3.27 5.15
CA CYS A 68 3.41 4.28 4.35
C CYS A 68 4.18 3.60 3.20
N PRO A 69 3.46 3.07 2.20
CA PRO A 69 4.14 2.46 1.04
C PRO A 69 4.79 3.54 0.17
N PRO A 70 5.86 3.19 -0.56
CA PRO A 70 6.50 4.13 -1.48
C PRO A 70 5.53 4.62 -2.55
N VAL A 71 5.72 5.87 -2.97
CA VAL A 71 4.96 6.41 -4.10
C VAL A 71 5.29 5.61 -5.35
N ASN A 72 4.29 5.29 -6.15
CA ASN A 72 4.47 4.56 -7.39
C ASN A 72 5.51 5.27 -8.27
N GLY A 73 6.41 4.50 -8.87
CA GLY A 73 7.51 5.04 -9.65
C GLY A 73 8.78 5.26 -8.85
N THR A 74 8.77 5.02 -7.54
CA THR A 74 9.95 5.15 -6.69
C THR A 74 10.89 3.97 -6.92
N PRO A 75 12.18 4.19 -7.25
CA PRO A 75 13.11 3.08 -7.38
C PRO A 75 13.50 2.54 -6.02
N THR A 76 13.64 1.22 -5.93
CA THR A 76 14.12 0.55 -4.73
C THR A 76 15.63 0.36 -4.79
N LEU A 77 16.23 -0.06 -3.69
CA LEU A 77 17.66 -0.37 -3.64
C LEU A 77 18.04 -1.49 -4.60
N MET A 78 17.08 -2.34 -4.96
CA MET A 78 17.29 -3.43 -5.90
C MET A 78 17.09 -3.02 -7.35
N GLY A 79 16.83 -1.74 -7.61
CA GLY A 79 16.62 -1.24 -8.96
C GLY A 79 15.22 -1.48 -9.52
N ARG A 80 14.30 -1.99 -8.71
CA ARG A 80 12.92 -2.19 -9.13
C ARG A 80 12.14 -0.89 -8.93
N ILE A 81 11.10 -0.71 -9.73
CA ILE A 81 10.19 0.42 -9.60
C ILE A 81 8.95 -0.05 -8.85
N THR A 82 8.56 0.68 -7.83
CA THR A 82 7.35 0.34 -7.08
C THR A 82 6.11 0.75 -7.86
N ASP A 83 5.09 -0.08 -7.82
CA ASP A 83 3.81 0.18 -8.48
C ASP A 83 2.65 -0.48 -7.73
N GLY A 84 2.83 -0.73 -6.45
CA GLY A 84 1.92 -1.54 -5.66
C GLY A 84 0.70 -0.83 -5.10
N VAL A 85 0.49 0.45 -5.40
CA VAL A 85 -0.65 1.19 -4.89
C VAL A 85 -1.60 1.51 -6.05
N GLU A 86 -2.87 1.11 -5.91
CA GLU A 86 -3.88 1.31 -6.96
C GLU A 86 -5.07 2.08 -6.41
N VAL A 87 -5.61 3.00 -7.21
CA VAL A 87 -6.83 3.72 -6.86
C VAL A 87 -8.02 2.79 -7.08
N ILE A 88 -8.92 2.71 -6.10
CA ILE A 88 -10.12 1.87 -6.18
C ILE A 88 -11.42 2.67 -6.07
N ALA A 89 -11.33 3.95 -5.75
CA ALA A 89 -12.54 4.80 -5.72
C ALA A 89 -12.17 6.28 -5.79
#